data_fdb8f439939913e98e29a10a84db82a7
#
_entry.id   fdb8f439939913e98e29a10a84db82a7
#
_cell.length_a   1.000
_cell.length_b   1.000
_cell.length_c   1.000
_cell.angle_alpha   90.00
_cell.angle_beta   90.00
_cell.angle_gamma   90.00
#
_symmetry.space_group_name_H-M   'P 1'
#
loop_
_entity.id
_entity.type
_entity.pdbx_description
1 polymer ?
#
loop_
_entity_poly.entity_id
_entity_poly.type
_entity_poly.pdbx_seq_one_letter_code
_entity_poly.pdbx_strand_id
1 'polypeptide(L)'
;NQKDLLTDPTGSRRFICIEVTDPIDTNVTIDYRQLYAQAMHLLYKNERYWLNDEDEAVLRQSNSEFEQISPLEHLFHCNFSSATNEKEGEWMTAMDIFNYLQENTRDKLSINKINWFGRILRKLNIPKKTSTRGTLYHVTKLK
;
A
#
# COMPACT_ATOMS: atom_id res chain seq x y z
N ASN A 1 6.41 6.96 18.38
CA ASN A 1 5.49 6.83 17.26
C ASN A 1 6.28 6.38 16.04
N GLN A 2 6.19 5.09 15.68
CA GLN A 2 6.75 4.57 14.43
C GLN A 2 5.67 4.69 13.36
N LYS A 3 5.96 5.34 12.24
CA LYS A 3 5.04 5.39 11.11
C LYS A 3 5.06 4.10 10.27
N ASP A 4 6.09 3.28 10.36
CA ASP A 4 6.27 2.03 9.59
C ASP A 4 5.52 0.84 10.23
N LEU A 5 4.19 0.95 10.37
CA LEU A 5 3.37 -0.06 11.05
C LEU A 5 2.77 -1.10 10.09
N LEU A 6 2.48 -0.69 8.86
CA LEU A 6 1.75 -1.51 7.91
C LEU A 6 2.70 -2.14 6.89
N THR A 7 2.83 -3.45 6.94
CA THR A 7 3.75 -4.23 6.08
C THR A 7 3.06 -4.93 4.92
N ASP A 8 1.70 -4.91 4.86
CA ASP A 8 0.95 -5.61 3.83
C ASP A 8 0.82 -4.77 2.54
N PRO A 9 1.47 -5.15 1.43
CA PRO A 9 1.39 -4.43 0.16
C PRO A 9 0.04 -4.58 -0.55
N THR A 10 -0.86 -5.45 -0.05
CA THR A 10 -2.18 -5.65 -0.64
C THR A 10 -3.22 -4.64 -0.15
N GLY A 11 -2.82 -3.77 0.76
CA GLY A 11 -3.67 -2.75 1.37
C GLY A 11 -4.14 -3.14 2.76
N SER A 12 -4.12 -2.16 3.63
CA SER A 12 -4.39 -2.31 5.06
C SER A 12 -5.85 -2.00 5.41
N ARG A 13 -6.81 -2.43 4.57
CA ARG A 13 -8.26 -2.19 4.74
C ARG A 13 -8.85 -2.65 6.08
N ARG A 14 -8.09 -3.43 6.85
CA ARG A 14 -8.51 -3.94 8.18
C ARG A 14 -8.00 -3.08 9.33
N PHE A 15 -7.20 -2.07 9.03
CA PHE A 15 -6.58 -1.19 10.00
C PHE A 15 -7.03 0.24 9.75
N ILE A 16 -7.32 0.95 10.82
CA ILE A 16 -7.52 2.40 10.84
C ILE A 16 -6.38 2.96 11.67
N CYS A 17 -5.37 3.54 11.00
CA CYS A 17 -4.23 4.13 11.68
C CYS A 17 -4.59 5.54 12.13
N ILE A 18 -4.34 5.83 13.41
CA ILE A 18 -4.58 7.13 14.02
C ILE A 18 -3.28 7.57 14.68
N GLU A 19 -2.79 8.76 14.30
CA GLU A 19 -1.67 9.39 14.98
C GLU A 19 -2.17 10.15 16.21
N VAL A 20 -1.66 9.79 17.38
CA VAL A 20 -1.93 10.51 18.62
C VAL A 20 -0.84 11.54 18.79
N THR A 21 -1.17 12.82 18.62
CA THR A 21 -0.23 13.95 18.66
C THR A 21 -0.06 14.52 20.07
N ASP A 22 -1.10 14.44 20.88
CA ASP A 22 -1.12 14.99 22.22
C ASP A 22 -1.07 13.90 23.31
N PRO A 23 -0.60 14.21 24.51
CA PRO A 23 -0.65 13.29 25.63
C PRO A 23 -2.09 12.85 25.93
N ILE A 24 -2.31 11.55 26.07
CA ILE A 24 -3.62 11.01 26.46
C ILE A 24 -3.84 11.30 27.96
N ASP A 25 -4.93 11.99 28.28
CA ASP A 25 -5.35 12.14 29.68
C ASP A 25 -5.94 10.83 30.19
N THR A 26 -5.18 10.13 31.02
CA THR A 26 -5.58 8.86 31.62
C THR A 26 -6.50 9.00 32.82
N ASN A 27 -6.72 10.24 33.31
CA ASN A 27 -7.55 10.52 34.50
C ASN A 27 -9.03 10.77 34.14
N VAL A 28 -9.34 10.86 32.83
CA VAL A 28 -10.73 11.06 32.39
C VAL A 28 -11.58 9.83 32.74
N THR A 29 -12.66 10.05 33.44
CA THR A 29 -13.67 9.01 33.68
C THR A 29 -14.60 8.92 32.48
N ILE A 30 -14.58 7.78 31.77
CA ILE A 30 -15.45 7.55 30.62
C ILE A 30 -16.85 7.22 31.11
N ASP A 31 -17.86 7.99 30.69
CA ASP A 31 -19.27 7.63 30.90
C ASP A 31 -19.71 6.55 29.89
N TYR A 32 -19.52 5.30 30.28
CA TYR A 32 -19.88 4.15 29.45
C TYR A 32 -21.39 4.10 29.13
N ARG A 33 -22.26 4.66 29.97
CA ARG A 33 -23.70 4.70 29.72
C ARG A 33 -24.00 5.58 28.50
N GLN A 34 -23.40 6.77 28.44
CA GLN A 34 -23.53 7.65 27.28
C GLN A 34 -22.94 7.02 26.02
N LEU A 35 -21.77 6.39 26.13
CA LEU A 35 -21.12 5.73 25.00
C LEU A 35 -21.99 4.64 24.40
N TYR A 36 -22.53 3.75 25.25
CA TYR A 36 -23.42 2.68 24.79
C TYR A 36 -24.78 3.20 24.31
N ALA A 37 -25.33 4.24 24.94
CA ALA A 37 -26.56 4.88 24.48
C ALA A 37 -26.40 5.48 23.07
N GLN A 38 -25.26 6.11 22.80
CA GLN A 38 -24.93 6.63 21.47
C GLN A 38 -24.81 5.50 20.44
N ALA A 39 -24.11 4.42 20.76
CA ALA A 39 -23.98 3.26 19.86
C ALA A 39 -25.35 2.65 19.53
N MET A 40 -26.22 2.48 20.53
CA MET A 40 -27.59 1.99 20.34
C MET A 40 -28.44 2.95 19.50
N HIS A 41 -28.29 4.27 19.71
CA HIS A 41 -28.98 5.27 18.91
C HIS A 41 -28.61 5.20 17.43
N LEU A 42 -27.31 5.08 17.12
CA LEU A 42 -26.82 4.92 15.75
C LEU A 42 -27.35 3.62 15.11
N LEU A 43 -27.37 2.53 15.87
CA LEU A 43 -27.93 1.25 15.43
C LEU A 43 -29.44 1.37 15.10
N TYR A 44 -30.23 2.02 15.95
CA TYR A 44 -31.66 2.25 15.69
C TYR A 44 -31.92 3.17 14.49
N LYS A 45 -30.99 4.09 14.19
CA LYS A 45 -31.04 4.92 12.99
C LYS A 45 -30.61 4.19 11.72
N ASN A 46 -30.23 2.91 11.81
CA ASN A 46 -29.64 2.14 10.73
C ASN A 46 -28.40 2.84 10.11
N GLU A 47 -27.62 3.52 10.96
CA GLU A 47 -26.33 4.05 10.52
C GLU A 47 -25.44 2.92 10.02
N ARG A 48 -24.75 3.16 8.91
CA ARG A 48 -23.90 2.17 8.30
C ARG A 48 -22.64 1.92 9.16
N TYR A 49 -22.37 0.67 9.46
CA TYR A 49 -21.21 0.24 10.27
C TYR A 49 -20.12 -0.47 9.45
N TRP A 50 -20.28 -0.51 8.13
CA TRP A 50 -19.28 -1.06 7.19
C TRP A 50 -18.78 0.04 6.27
N LEU A 51 -17.54 -0.11 5.78
CA LEU A 51 -16.94 0.79 4.80
C LEU A 51 -17.46 0.44 3.40
N ASN A 52 -17.72 1.45 2.58
CA ASN A 52 -17.93 1.32 1.14
C ASN A 52 -16.62 1.59 0.38
N ASP A 53 -16.66 1.51 -0.95
CA ASP A 53 -15.47 1.72 -1.80
C ASP A 53 -14.86 3.11 -1.64
N GLU A 54 -15.67 4.13 -1.42
CA GLU A 54 -15.23 5.52 -1.18
C GLU A 54 -14.53 5.64 0.17
N ASP A 55 -15.13 5.07 1.23
CA ASP A 55 -14.52 5.04 2.57
C ASP A 55 -13.21 4.25 2.56
N GLU A 56 -13.16 3.12 1.83
CA GLU A 56 -11.92 2.36 1.67
C GLU A 56 -10.83 3.13 0.92
N ALA A 57 -11.20 3.99 -0.03
CA ALA A 57 -10.24 4.85 -0.73
C ALA A 57 -9.64 5.91 0.22
N VAL A 58 -10.49 6.56 1.02
CA VAL A 58 -10.06 7.53 2.05
C VAL A 58 -9.18 6.84 3.08
N LEU A 59 -9.58 5.65 3.55
CA LEU A 59 -8.80 4.89 4.52
C LEU A 59 -7.41 4.50 3.97
N ARG A 60 -7.34 4.06 2.71
CA ARG A 60 -6.06 3.75 2.06
C ARG A 60 -5.16 4.97 1.97
N GLN A 61 -5.72 6.13 1.64
CA GLN A 61 -4.95 7.36 1.59
C GLN A 61 -4.41 7.75 2.98
N SER A 62 -5.25 7.68 4.02
CA SER A 62 -4.84 7.94 5.40
C SER A 62 -3.77 6.95 5.89
N ASN A 63 -3.93 5.67 5.59
CA ASN A 63 -3.00 4.64 6.00
C ASN A 63 -1.65 4.68 5.25
N SER A 64 -1.58 5.34 4.09
CA SER A 64 -0.36 5.40 3.27
C SER A 64 0.84 6.01 4.01
N GLU A 65 0.60 6.91 4.96
CA GLU A 65 1.64 7.50 5.81
C GLU A 65 2.24 6.51 6.82
N PHE A 66 1.54 5.41 7.11
CA PHE A 66 1.92 4.38 8.06
C PHE A 66 2.45 3.11 7.37
N GLU A 67 2.49 3.10 6.04
CA GLU A 67 2.99 1.96 5.28
C GLU A 67 4.51 1.92 5.24
N GLN A 68 5.04 0.74 5.54
CA GLN A 68 6.46 0.48 5.40
C GLN A 68 6.81 0.27 3.91
N ILE A 69 7.76 1.06 3.42
CA ILE A 69 8.35 0.82 2.10
C ILE A 69 9.25 -0.43 2.20
N SER A 70 8.91 -1.48 1.48
CA SER A 70 9.73 -2.69 1.50
C SER A 70 11.09 -2.43 0.83
N PRO A 71 12.17 -3.13 1.24
CA PRO A 71 13.48 -2.99 0.59
C PRO A 71 13.42 -3.23 -0.92
N LEU A 72 12.54 -4.12 -1.37
CA LEU A 72 12.34 -4.43 -2.78
C LEU A 72 11.62 -3.30 -3.54
N GLU A 73 10.67 -2.63 -2.89
CA GLU A 73 10.00 -1.43 -3.40
C GLU A 73 10.98 -0.26 -3.50
N HIS A 74 11.80 -0.07 -2.47
CA HIS A 74 12.87 0.93 -2.50
C HIS A 74 13.86 0.67 -3.65
N LEU A 75 14.26 -0.58 -3.81
CA LEU A 75 15.16 -0.98 -4.90
C LEU A 75 14.56 -0.69 -6.28
N PHE A 76 13.25 -0.93 -6.43
CA PHE A 76 12.52 -0.58 -7.65
C PHE A 76 12.59 0.92 -7.91
N HIS A 77 12.28 1.77 -6.94
CA HIS A 77 12.34 3.22 -7.09
C HIS A 77 13.74 3.78 -7.38
N CYS A 78 14.80 3.10 -6.93
CA CYS A 78 16.16 3.48 -7.25
C CYS A 78 16.56 3.18 -8.72
N ASN A 79 15.90 2.20 -9.36
CA ASN A 79 16.29 1.72 -10.69
C ASN A 79 15.25 1.99 -11.77
N PHE A 80 13.99 2.21 -11.38
CA PHE A 80 12.88 2.39 -12.31
C PHE A 80 11.96 3.52 -11.88
N SER A 81 11.34 4.15 -12.87
CA SER A 81 10.16 5.02 -12.69
C SER A 81 9.00 4.52 -13.54
N SER A 82 7.78 4.91 -13.16
CA SER A 82 6.61 4.71 -14.02
C SER A 82 6.75 5.56 -15.28
N ALA A 83 6.63 4.94 -16.45
CA ALA A 83 6.65 5.69 -17.71
C ALA A 83 5.31 6.40 -17.91
N THR A 84 5.35 7.71 -18.05
CA THR A 84 4.17 8.57 -18.27
C THR A 84 3.80 8.65 -19.75
N ASN A 85 4.80 8.53 -20.65
CA ASN A 85 4.63 8.61 -22.09
C ASN A 85 4.98 7.29 -22.77
N GLU A 86 4.17 6.84 -23.72
CA GLU A 86 4.40 5.58 -24.46
C GLU A 86 5.76 5.53 -25.19
N LYS A 87 6.37 6.68 -25.44
CA LYS A 87 7.64 6.79 -26.15
C LYS A 87 8.89 6.71 -25.27
N GLU A 88 8.75 6.82 -23.94
CA GLU A 88 9.90 6.97 -23.03
C GLU A 88 10.18 5.74 -22.15
N GLY A 89 9.36 4.71 -22.23
CA GLY A 89 9.48 3.52 -21.38
C GLY A 89 9.56 2.23 -22.18
N GLU A 90 9.91 1.17 -21.47
CA GLU A 90 9.92 -0.19 -21.94
C GLU A 90 8.79 -0.98 -21.30
N TRP A 91 8.18 -1.90 -22.09
CA TRP A 91 7.20 -2.83 -21.58
C TRP A 91 7.90 -4.09 -21.08
N MET A 92 7.96 -4.27 -19.78
CA MET A 92 8.68 -5.36 -19.12
C MET A 92 7.73 -6.23 -18.29
N THR A 93 8.00 -7.54 -18.21
CA THR A 93 7.30 -8.40 -17.26
C THR A 93 7.83 -8.17 -15.85
N ALA A 94 7.05 -8.57 -14.82
CA ALA A 94 7.53 -8.51 -13.44
C ALA A 94 8.83 -9.30 -13.24
N MET A 95 9.00 -10.41 -13.99
CA MET A 95 10.22 -11.22 -13.96
C MET A 95 11.42 -10.48 -14.58
N ASP A 96 11.22 -9.81 -15.74
CA ASP A 96 12.30 -9.06 -16.38
C ASP A 96 12.80 -7.92 -15.49
N ILE A 97 11.86 -7.19 -14.85
CA ILE A 97 12.18 -6.14 -13.89
C ILE A 97 12.92 -6.73 -12.70
N PHE A 98 12.43 -7.85 -12.15
CA PHE A 98 13.06 -8.51 -11.01
C PHE A 98 14.48 -8.98 -11.32
N ASN A 99 14.71 -9.60 -12.49
CA ASN A 99 16.04 -10.03 -12.93
C ASN A 99 16.99 -8.84 -13.08
N TYR A 100 16.52 -7.73 -13.67
CA TYR A 100 17.31 -6.49 -13.76
C TYR A 100 17.71 -5.98 -12.37
N LEU A 101 16.79 -5.97 -11.40
CA LEU A 101 17.10 -5.58 -10.02
C LEU A 101 18.11 -6.53 -9.39
N GLN A 102 18.00 -7.84 -9.65
CA GLN A 102 18.93 -8.86 -9.17
C GLN A 102 20.36 -8.65 -9.69
N GLU A 103 20.51 -8.28 -10.97
CA GLU A 103 21.80 -8.05 -11.61
C GLU A 103 22.47 -6.75 -11.12
N ASN A 104 21.65 -5.75 -10.77
CA ASN A 104 22.13 -4.43 -10.33
C ASN A 104 22.24 -4.30 -8.80
N THR A 105 22.04 -5.39 -8.05
CA THR A 105 22.10 -5.39 -6.58
C THR A 105 23.20 -6.34 -6.11
N ARG A 106 23.94 -5.94 -5.08
CA ARG A 106 24.99 -6.80 -4.47
C ARG A 106 24.40 -7.97 -3.69
N ASP A 107 23.20 -7.80 -3.13
CA ASP A 107 22.51 -8.81 -2.34
C ASP A 107 21.67 -9.72 -3.23
N LYS A 108 21.77 -11.05 -3.01
CA LYS A 108 20.94 -12.02 -3.74
C LYS A 108 19.47 -11.88 -3.32
N LEU A 109 18.63 -11.45 -4.27
CA LEU A 109 17.18 -11.48 -4.08
C LEU A 109 16.67 -12.91 -4.20
N SER A 110 15.86 -13.36 -3.25
CA SER A 110 15.27 -14.69 -3.31
C SER A 110 14.16 -14.75 -4.37
N ILE A 111 14.20 -15.72 -5.28
CA ILE A 111 13.18 -15.96 -6.32
C ILE A 111 11.78 -16.12 -5.71
N ASN A 112 11.67 -16.63 -4.49
CA ASN A 112 10.38 -16.73 -3.79
C ASN A 112 9.70 -15.39 -3.55
N LYS A 113 10.41 -14.28 -3.73
CA LYS A 113 9.85 -12.92 -3.61
C LYS A 113 9.18 -12.39 -4.89
N ILE A 114 9.21 -13.13 -6.02
CA ILE A 114 8.61 -12.66 -7.29
C ILE A 114 7.09 -12.42 -7.18
N ASN A 115 6.37 -13.30 -6.48
CA ASN A 115 4.93 -13.11 -6.25
C ASN A 115 4.65 -11.87 -5.37
N TRP A 116 5.50 -11.64 -4.38
CA TRP A 116 5.47 -10.43 -3.56
C TRP A 116 5.76 -9.19 -4.40
N PHE A 117 6.77 -9.25 -5.26
CA PHE A 117 7.13 -8.15 -6.15
C PHE A 117 6.00 -7.80 -7.12
N GLY A 118 5.29 -8.79 -7.66
CA GLY A 118 4.11 -8.56 -8.48
C GLY A 118 2.98 -7.80 -7.74
N ARG A 119 2.85 -7.98 -6.43
CA ARG A 119 1.92 -7.21 -5.58
C ARG A 119 2.38 -5.76 -5.40
N ILE A 120 3.69 -5.54 -5.20
CA ILE A 120 4.29 -4.20 -5.15
C ILE A 120 4.01 -3.43 -6.44
N LEU A 121 4.28 -4.03 -7.61
CA LEU A 121 4.02 -3.38 -8.91
C LEU A 121 2.55 -3.01 -9.12
N ARG A 122 1.63 -3.81 -8.58
CA ARG A 122 0.18 -3.47 -8.60
C ARG A 122 -0.14 -2.30 -7.67
N LYS A 123 0.45 -2.26 -6.47
CA LYS A 123 0.30 -1.17 -5.49
C LYS A 123 0.75 0.17 -6.09
N LEU A 124 1.85 0.15 -6.83
CA LEU A 124 2.43 1.34 -7.45
C LEU A 124 1.64 1.89 -8.63
N ASN A 125 0.51 1.26 -9.00
CA ASN A 125 -0.37 1.69 -10.10
C ASN A 125 0.35 1.95 -11.43
N ILE A 126 1.41 1.19 -11.71
CA ILE A 126 2.17 1.33 -12.95
C ILE A 126 1.27 0.94 -14.14
N PRO A 127 1.28 1.71 -15.24
CA PRO A 127 0.53 1.36 -16.43
C PRO A 127 0.86 -0.06 -16.89
N LYS A 128 -0.16 -0.86 -17.16
CA LYS A 128 -0.01 -2.28 -17.47
C LYS A 128 -0.85 -2.68 -18.66
N LYS A 129 -0.38 -3.69 -19.41
CA LYS A 129 -1.13 -4.35 -20.46
C LYS A 129 -0.97 -5.87 -20.38
N THR A 130 -1.96 -6.60 -20.88
CA THR A 130 -1.89 -8.07 -20.96
C THR A 130 -1.29 -8.49 -22.30
N SER A 131 -0.36 -9.45 -22.27
CA SER A 131 0.31 -10.02 -23.41
C SER A 131 0.30 -11.55 -23.31
N THR A 132 0.66 -12.25 -24.38
CA THR A 132 0.92 -13.71 -24.37
C THR A 132 2.00 -14.12 -23.37
N ARG A 133 2.92 -13.21 -23.01
CA ARG A 133 3.96 -13.40 -22.00
C ARG A 133 3.50 -13.06 -20.57
N GLY A 134 2.21 -12.72 -20.37
CA GLY A 134 1.65 -12.29 -19.09
C GLY A 134 1.43 -10.79 -18.99
N THR A 135 1.39 -10.27 -17.77
CA THR A 135 1.21 -8.84 -17.52
C THR A 135 2.54 -8.10 -17.76
N LEU A 136 2.50 -7.10 -18.64
CA LEU A 136 3.60 -6.18 -18.89
C LEU A 136 3.34 -4.85 -18.18
N TYR A 137 4.38 -4.29 -17.59
CA TYR A 137 4.40 -3.00 -16.90
C TYR A 137 5.21 -2.00 -17.70
N HIS A 138 4.72 -0.76 -17.80
CA HIS A 138 5.39 0.30 -18.55
C HIS A 138 6.32 1.09 -17.63
N VAL A 139 7.61 0.85 -17.73
CA VAL A 139 8.63 1.40 -16.84
C VAL A 139 9.78 2.05 -17.62
N THR A 140 10.40 3.05 -17.02
CA THR A 140 11.62 3.68 -17.51
C THR A 140 12.76 3.33 -16.58
N LYS A 141 13.88 2.84 -17.13
CA LYS A 141 15.11 2.60 -16.36
C LYS A 141 15.74 3.94 -15.98
N LEU A 142 16.06 4.09 -14.70
CA LEU A 142 16.85 5.19 -14.18
C LEU A 142 18.32 4.76 -14.29
N LYS A 143 19.15 5.65 -14.84
CA LYS A 143 20.59 5.39 -14.98
C LYS A 143 21.28 5.43 -13.63
#